data_d72e13cdc1f9890a1e5c6fe3f4536348
#
_entry.id   d72e13cdc1f9890a1e5c6fe3f4536348
#
_cell.length_a   1.000
_cell.length_b   1.000
_cell.length_c   1.000
_cell.angle_alpha   90.00
_cell.angle_beta   90.00
_cell.angle_gamma   90.00
#
_symmetry.space_group_name_H-M   'P 1'
#
loop_
_entity.id
_entity.type
_entity.pdbx_description
1 polymer ?
#
loop_
_entity_poly.entity_id
_entity_poly.type
_entity_poly.pdbx_seq_one_letter_code
_entity_poly.pdbx_strand_id
1 'polypeptide(L)'
;KNRQYTRLIDSTLPVQQLQEVIKQRGGQIDDLTDLHKHLNHLSSVTKTAIDKYTKEYLDPILDCIVGISKQTGMTEDNIIDYITAESSLERHASGIAALSEDQRDPWNDKYARKLVADFRRRAGDEQTQQLWQAINAANDRVLDILVEDGMLAPEHRKLIKGHGWAYYVPLCDYDYNFEDSEGNPQAFDATEIYDFMDEIRGPRPLRQVLHEAEGRTNKPRNPVAQMVNIGIGAIIAAKTNRARQAALRL
;
A
#
# COMPACT_ATOMS: atom_id res chain seq x y z
N LYS A 1 -22.04 23.77 32.70
CA LYS A 1 -22.67 22.77 31.78
C LYS A 1 -21.86 22.55 30.50
N ASN A 2 -21.31 23.61 29.83
CA ASN A 2 -20.54 23.49 28.61
C ASN A 2 -19.23 22.68 28.76
N ARG A 3 -18.48 22.81 29.87
CA ARG A 3 -17.22 22.07 30.12
C ARG A 3 -17.41 20.54 30.22
N GLN A 4 -18.55 20.10 30.74
CA GLN A 4 -18.84 18.65 30.84
C GLN A 4 -19.23 18.04 29.46
N TYR A 5 -19.97 18.80 28.66
CA TYR A 5 -20.31 18.42 27.29
C TYR A 5 -19.07 18.31 26.39
N THR A 6 -18.16 19.28 26.48
CA THR A 6 -16.91 19.26 25.72
C THR A 6 -16.04 18.06 26.08
N ARG A 7 -15.99 17.67 27.38
CA ARG A 7 -15.27 16.47 27.84
C ARG A 7 -15.84 15.15 27.31
N LEU A 8 -17.13 15.10 27.01
CA LEU A 8 -17.79 13.89 26.49
C LEU A 8 -17.64 13.74 24.97
N ILE A 9 -17.42 14.87 24.27
CA ILE A 9 -17.39 14.90 22.79
C ILE A 9 -15.95 14.99 22.27
N ASP A 10 -15.05 15.65 22.98
CA ASP A 10 -13.67 15.85 22.56
C ASP A 10 -12.72 14.90 23.30
N SER A 11 -12.43 13.78 22.67
CA SER A 11 -11.48 12.77 23.17
C SER A 11 -10.04 13.29 23.27
N THR A 12 -9.73 14.43 22.63
CA THR A 12 -8.38 15.03 22.63
C THR A 12 -8.20 16.11 23.72
N LEU A 13 -9.27 16.50 24.40
CA LEU A 13 -9.24 17.52 25.48
C LEU A 13 -8.20 17.22 26.58
N PRO A 14 -8.03 15.97 27.07
CA PRO A 14 -6.99 15.66 28.06
C PRO A 14 -5.58 15.96 27.57
N VAL A 15 -5.32 15.74 26.29
CA VAL A 15 -4.02 16.01 25.64
C VAL A 15 -3.78 17.51 25.56
N GLN A 16 -4.79 18.28 25.17
CA GLN A 16 -4.71 19.74 25.13
C GLN A 16 -4.40 20.31 26.53
N GLN A 17 -5.08 19.82 27.57
CA GLN A 17 -4.83 20.25 28.95
C GLN A 17 -3.39 19.90 29.40
N LEU A 18 -2.89 18.72 29.05
CA LEU A 18 -1.50 18.35 29.34
C LEU A 18 -0.52 19.31 28.68
N GLN A 19 -0.71 19.62 27.41
CA GLN A 19 0.14 20.54 26.67
C GLN A 19 0.12 21.97 27.24
N GLU A 20 -1.04 22.41 27.71
CA GLU A 20 -1.15 23.72 28.44
C GLU A 20 -0.35 23.71 29.73
N VAL A 21 -0.40 22.63 30.52
CA VAL A 21 0.41 22.49 31.75
C VAL A 21 1.90 22.49 31.45
N ILE A 22 2.33 21.83 30.37
CA ILE A 22 3.72 21.83 29.93
C ILE A 22 4.17 23.26 29.60
N LYS A 23 3.38 23.99 28.81
CA LYS A 23 3.66 25.42 28.48
C LYS A 23 3.73 26.31 29.74
N GLN A 24 2.81 26.15 30.69
CA GLN A 24 2.81 26.88 31.94
C GLN A 24 4.03 26.62 32.79
N ARG A 25 4.65 25.44 32.66
CA ARG A 25 5.89 25.07 33.35
C ARG A 25 7.15 25.44 32.57
N GLY A 26 7.03 26.19 31.48
CA GLY A 26 8.16 26.66 30.67
C GLY A 26 8.60 25.67 29.57
N GLY A 27 7.86 24.60 29.35
CA GLY A 27 8.07 23.70 28.20
C GLY A 27 7.62 24.34 26.88
N GLN A 28 8.25 23.95 25.79
CA GLN A 28 7.89 24.42 24.45
C GLN A 28 7.15 23.30 23.68
N ILE A 29 6.05 23.68 23.05
CA ILE A 29 5.32 22.79 22.14
C ILE A 29 5.51 23.35 20.73
N ASP A 30 6.20 22.61 19.90
CA ASP A 30 6.42 22.88 18.47
C ASP A 30 5.57 21.96 17.59
N ASP A 31 5.69 22.09 16.28
CA ASP A 31 4.95 21.26 15.31
C ASP A 31 5.25 19.74 15.41
N LEU A 32 6.39 19.36 15.99
CA LEU A 32 6.77 17.94 16.15
C LEU A 32 6.24 17.34 17.45
N THR A 33 5.95 18.20 18.45
CA THR A 33 5.49 17.82 19.79
C THR A 33 4.01 18.15 20.02
N ASP A 34 3.34 18.85 19.09
CA ASP A 34 1.92 19.19 19.19
C ASP A 34 1.01 17.97 18.95
N LEU A 35 0.93 17.11 19.95
CA LEU A 35 0.13 15.89 19.91
C LEU A 35 -1.37 16.21 19.68
N HIS A 36 -1.89 17.27 20.29
CA HIS A 36 -3.30 17.67 20.11
C HIS A 36 -3.59 18.00 18.64
N LYS A 37 -2.72 18.77 17.99
CA LYS A 37 -2.80 19.09 16.56
C LYS A 37 -2.74 17.81 15.72
N HIS A 38 -1.78 16.92 16.00
CA HIS A 38 -1.63 15.66 15.25
C HIS A 38 -2.85 14.75 15.38
N LEU A 39 -3.43 14.60 16.55
CA LEU A 39 -4.62 13.76 16.75
C LEU A 39 -5.86 14.36 16.07
N ASN A 40 -6.10 15.67 16.21
CA ASN A 40 -7.26 16.33 15.60
C ASN A 40 -7.22 16.34 14.07
N HIS A 41 -6.04 16.36 13.48
CA HIS A 41 -5.88 16.40 12.03
C HIS A 41 -5.56 15.03 11.43
N LEU A 42 -5.38 13.98 12.25
CA LEU A 42 -4.96 12.67 11.77
C LEU A 42 -5.86 12.14 10.65
N SER A 43 -7.17 12.16 10.84
CA SER A 43 -8.15 11.68 9.85
C SER A 43 -8.06 12.48 8.54
N SER A 44 -8.08 13.80 8.61
CA SER A 44 -8.04 14.66 7.42
C SER A 44 -6.71 14.55 6.65
N VAL A 45 -5.59 14.52 7.38
CA VAL A 45 -4.24 14.37 6.78
C VAL A 45 -4.09 12.99 6.13
N THR A 46 -4.60 11.95 6.80
CA THR A 46 -4.59 10.59 6.26
C THR A 46 -5.43 10.49 4.99
N LYS A 47 -6.66 11.00 5.02
CA LYS A 47 -7.53 11.06 3.85
C LYS A 47 -6.85 11.77 2.67
N THR A 48 -6.34 12.98 2.92
CA THR A 48 -5.66 13.76 1.87
C THR A 48 -4.45 12.99 1.29
N ALA A 49 -3.71 12.28 2.14
CA ALA A 49 -2.57 11.48 1.67
C ALA A 49 -3.02 10.27 0.83
N ILE A 50 -4.12 9.62 1.21
CA ILE A 50 -4.74 8.52 0.44
C ILE A 50 -5.25 9.04 -0.90
N ASP A 51 -6.05 10.13 -0.91
CA ASP A 51 -6.59 10.73 -2.12
C ASP A 51 -5.47 11.13 -3.11
N LYS A 52 -4.39 11.71 -2.58
CA LYS A 52 -3.21 12.07 -3.37
C LYS A 52 -2.52 10.84 -3.95
N TYR A 53 -2.29 9.81 -3.12
CA TYR A 53 -1.66 8.57 -3.56
C TYR A 53 -2.48 7.88 -4.63
N THR A 54 -3.79 7.78 -4.44
CA THR A 54 -4.71 7.20 -5.42
C THR A 54 -4.61 7.94 -6.75
N LYS A 55 -4.79 9.25 -6.75
CA LYS A 55 -4.82 10.06 -7.96
C LYS A 55 -3.48 10.12 -8.70
N GLU A 56 -2.35 10.22 -7.97
CA GLU A 56 -1.04 10.43 -8.59
C GLU A 56 -0.31 9.12 -8.94
N TYR A 57 -0.67 8.00 -8.28
CA TYR A 57 0.07 6.74 -8.42
C TYR A 57 -0.77 5.52 -8.77
N LEU A 58 -2.02 5.40 -8.27
CA LEU A 58 -2.87 4.27 -8.60
C LEU A 58 -3.67 4.50 -9.90
N ASP A 59 -4.26 5.68 -10.09
CA ASP A 59 -4.99 6.00 -11.33
C ASP A 59 -4.13 5.79 -12.58
N PRO A 60 -2.82 6.19 -12.64
CA PRO A 60 -1.98 5.88 -13.79
C PRO A 60 -1.83 4.40 -14.10
N ILE A 61 -1.83 3.51 -13.09
CA ILE A 61 -1.80 2.06 -13.32
C ILE A 61 -3.10 1.61 -13.98
N LEU A 62 -4.24 2.07 -13.46
CA LEU A 62 -5.55 1.74 -14.00
C LEU A 62 -5.71 2.29 -15.42
N ASP A 63 -5.25 3.50 -15.69
CA ASP A 63 -5.25 4.10 -17.03
C ASP A 63 -4.42 3.28 -18.03
N CYS A 64 -3.25 2.78 -17.61
CA CYS A 64 -2.44 1.88 -18.43
C CYS A 64 -3.20 0.57 -18.73
N ILE A 65 -3.80 -0.06 -17.71
CA ILE A 65 -4.57 -1.30 -17.87
C ILE A 65 -5.74 -1.09 -18.84
N VAL A 66 -6.53 -0.04 -18.64
CA VAL A 66 -7.67 0.30 -19.51
C VAL A 66 -7.19 0.62 -20.93
N GLY A 67 -6.10 1.37 -21.07
CA GLY A 67 -5.50 1.72 -22.36
C GLY A 67 -5.08 0.48 -23.14
N ILE A 68 -4.34 -0.44 -22.50
CA ILE A 68 -3.91 -1.71 -23.08
C ILE A 68 -5.12 -2.56 -23.46
N SER A 69 -6.11 -2.67 -22.56
CA SER A 69 -7.34 -3.42 -22.84
C SER A 69 -8.05 -2.91 -24.10
N LYS A 70 -8.25 -1.60 -24.22
CA LYS A 70 -8.89 -0.97 -25.37
C LYS A 70 -8.12 -1.18 -26.68
N GLN A 71 -6.79 -1.08 -26.64
CA GLN A 71 -5.95 -1.20 -27.83
C GLN A 71 -5.82 -2.64 -28.30
N THR A 72 -5.70 -3.58 -27.38
CA THR A 72 -5.33 -4.98 -27.70
C THR A 72 -6.54 -5.92 -27.70
N GLY A 73 -7.67 -5.51 -27.10
CA GLY A 73 -8.83 -6.37 -26.82
C GLY A 73 -8.55 -7.45 -25.77
N MET A 74 -7.45 -7.31 -24.99
CA MET A 74 -7.22 -8.18 -23.83
C MET A 74 -8.15 -7.78 -22.69
N THR A 75 -8.62 -8.75 -21.92
CA THR A 75 -9.34 -8.48 -20.67
C THR A 75 -8.41 -7.95 -19.60
N GLU A 76 -8.95 -7.27 -18.60
CA GLU A 76 -8.19 -6.83 -17.43
C GLU A 76 -7.52 -8.01 -16.73
N ASP A 77 -8.21 -9.15 -16.60
CA ASP A 77 -7.64 -10.38 -16.03
C ASP A 77 -6.41 -10.86 -16.78
N ASN A 78 -6.39 -10.79 -18.13
CA ASN A 78 -5.21 -11.16 -18.90
C ASN A 78 -4.03 -10.24 -18.62
N ILE A 79 -4.27 -8.95 -18.36
CA ILE A 79 -3.23 -7.97 -18.00
C ILE A 79 -2.73 -8.24 -16.58
N ILE A 80 -3.64 -8.53 -15.65
CA ILE A 80 -3.30 -8.91 -14.28
C ILE A 80 -2.48 -10.22 -14.26
N ASP A 81 -2.86 -11.19 -15.06
CA ASP A 81 -2.12 -12.44 -15.21
C ASP A 81 -0.70 -12.21 -15.75
N TYR A 82 -0.55 -11.28 -16.70
CA TYR A 82 0.76 -10.87 -17.19
C TYR A 82 1.62 -10.24 -16.08
N ILE A 83 1.07 -9.26 -15.33
CA ILE A 83 1.77 -8.60 -14.22
C ILE A 83 2.24 -9.66 -13.21
N THR A 84 1.37 -10.58 -12.87
CA THR A 84 1.65 -11.69 -11.95
C THR A 84 2.77 -12.58 -12.48
N ALA A 85 2.68 -12.98 -13.75
CA ALA A 85 3.64 -13.87 -14.40
C ALA A 85 5.04 -13.25 -14.49
N GLU A 86 5.13 -11.97 -14.89
CA GLU A 86 6.41 -11.26 -15.02
C GLU A 86 7.11 -11.15 -13.64
N SER A 87 6.37 -10.75 -12.60
CA SER A 87 6.91 -10.69 -11.23
C SER A 87 7.29 -12.07 -10.69
N SER A 88 6.51 -13.11 -10.99
CA SER A 88 6.83 -14.47 -10.56
C SER A 88 8.10 -15.01 -11.24
N LEU A 89 8.30 -14.72 -12.52
CA LEU A 89 9.51 -15.10 -13.26
C LEU A 89 10.75 -14.42 -12.71
N GLU A 90 10.67 -13.10 -12.39
CA GLU A 90 11.81 -12.38 -11.81
C GLU A 90 12.19 -12.94 -10.43
N ARG A 91 11.20 -13.23 -9.57
CA ARG A 91 11.43 -13.87 -8.26
C ARG A 91 12.04 -15.26 -8.41
N HIS A 92 11.48 -16.06 -9.30
CA HIS A 92 11.98 -17.41 -9.54
C HIS A 92 13.43 -17.39 -10.05
N ALA A 93 13.78 -16.46 -10.94
CA ALA A 93 15.15 -16.24 -11.39
C ALA A 93 16.10 -15.77 -10.25
N SER A 94 15.55 -15.14 -9.21
CA SER A 94 16.29 -14.71 -8.01
C SER A 94 16.36 -15.79 -6.93
N GLY A 95 15.90 -17.02 -7.20
CA GLY A 95 15.92 -18.16 -6.27
C GLY A 95 14.76 -18.19 -5.26
N ILE A 96 13.75 -17.33 -5.42
CA ILE A 96 12.52 -17.35 -4.62
C ILE A 96 11.48 -18.17 -5.35
N ALA A 97 11.00 -19.26 -4.75
CA ALA A 97 9.98 -20.12 -5.36
C ALA A 97 8.69 -19.31 -5.59
N ALA A 98 8.37 -19.00 -6.84
CA ALA A 98 7.19 -18.22 -7.23
C ALA A 98 6.36 -18.89 -8.33
N LEU A 99 6.83 -20.03 -8.85
CA LEU A 99 6.21 -20.84 -9.87
C LEU A 99 6.32 -22.30 -9.48
N SER A 100 5.37 -23.12 -9.91
CA SER A 100 5.39 -24.56 -9.68
C SER A 100 6.47 -25.25 -10.54
N GLU A 101 7.21 -26.15 -9.93
CA GLU A 101 8.15 -27.02 -10.65
C GLU A 101 7.43 -28.18 -11.39
N ASP A 102 6.21 -28.53 -11.01
CA ASP A 102 5.41 -29.53 -11.71
C ASP A 102 4.88 -28.97 -13.03
N GLN A 103 5.37 -29.52 -14.13
CA GLN A 103 4.96 -29.11 -15.48
C GLN A 103 3.47 -29.37 -15.79
N ARG A 104 2.78 -30.15 -14.96
CA ARG A 104 1.32 -30.36 -15.05
C ARG A 104 0.52 -29.28 -14.32
N ASP A 105 1.15 -28.56 -13.44
CA ASP A 105 0.53 -27.41 -12.78
C ASP A 105 0.29 -26.30 -13.80
N PRO A 106 -0.90 -25.70 -13.87
CA PRO A 106 -1.17 -24.59 -14.77
C PRO A 106 -0.32 -23.35 -14.47
N TRP A 107 0.20 -23.17 -13.22
CA TRP A 107 1.03 -22.03 -12.84
C TRP A 107 2.52 -22.43 -12.76
N ASN A 108 3.10 -22.81 -13.91
CA ASN A 108 4.51 -23.19 -14.05
C ASN A 108 5.30 -22.19 -14.91
N ASP A 109 6.62 -22.33 -14.95
CA ASP A 109 7.55 -21.45 -15.69
C ASP A 109 7.20 -21.35 -17.18
N LYS A 110 6.87 -22.46 -17.83
CA LYS A 110 6.51 -22.48 -19.25
C LYS A 110 5.24 -21.68 -19.54
N TYR A 111 4.24 -21.79 -18.69
CA TYR A 111 3.00 -21.05 -18.82
C TYR A 111 3.23 -19.54 -18.58
N ALA A 112 3.96 -19.18 -17.53
CA ALA A 112 4.29 -17.80 -17.23
C ALA A 112 5.07 -17.11 -18.37
N ARG A 113 6.09 -17.79 -18.93
CA ARG A 113 6.83 -17.26 -20.10
C ARG A 113 5.95 -17.08 -21.33
N LYS A 114 5.01 -18.00 -21.57
CA LYS A 114 4.07 -17.87 -22.67
C LYS A 114 3.16 -16.67 -22.49
N LEU A 115 2.63 -16.42 -21.28
CA LEU A 115 1.81 -15.24 -20.97
C LEU A 115 2.57 -13.96 -21.22
N VAL A 116 3.80 -13.88 -20.73
CA VAL A 116 4.66 -12.69 -20.90
C VAL A 116 4.95 -12.43 -22.38
N ALA A 117 5.31 -13.46 -23.13
CA ALA A 117 5.61 -13.33 -24.56
C ALA A 117 4.35 -12.91 -25.37
N ASP A 118 3.18 -13.47 -25.06
CA ASP A 118 1.93 -13.11 -25.73
C ASP A 118 1.52 -11.67 -25.43
N PHE A 119 1.61 -11.25 -24.15
CA PHE A 119 1.31 -9.90 -23.74
C PHE A 119 2.21 -8.89 -24.44
N ARG A 120 3.54 -9.05 -24.37
CA ARG A 120 4.51 -8.13 -25.00
C ARG A 120 4.31 -8.02 -26.50
N ARG A 121 4.00 -9.13 -27.17
CA ARG A 121 3.70 -9.12 -28.61
C ARG A 121 2.46 -8.30 -28.94
N ARG A 122 1.43 -8.31 -28.07
CA ARG A 122 0.14 -7.63 -28.32
C ARG A 122 0.16 -6.19 -27.86
N ALA A 123 0.69 -5.92 -26.68
CA ALA A 123 0.74 -4.57 -26.09
C ALA A 123 1.89 -3.72 -26.65
N GLY A 124 3.02 -4.37 -27.02
CA GLY A 124 4.24 -3.67 -27.44
C GLY A 124 5.10 -3.21 -26.26
N ASP A 125 6.35 -2.87 -26.58
CA ASP A 125 7.34 -2.51 -25.54
C ASP A 125 7.01 -1.21 -24.84
N GLU A 126 6.51 -0.21 -25.55
CA GLU A 126 6.19 1.10 -24.98
C GLU A 126 5.13 1.01 -23.87
N GLN A 127 4.00 0.34 -24.15
CA GLN A 127 2.93 0.20 -23.18
C GLN A 127 3.33 -0.70 -22.01
N THR A 128 4.10 -1.76 -22.31
CA THR A 128 4.69 -2.61 -21.29
C THR A 128 5.56 -1.79 -20.32
N GLN A 129 6.42 -0.94 -20.87
CA GLN A 129 7.29 -0.07 -20.08
C GLN A 129 6.51 0.96 -19.27
N GLN A 130 5.51 1.61 -19.87
CA GLN A 130 4.65 2.58 -19.18
C GLN A 130 3.92 1.95 -17.99
N LEU A 131 3.37 0.75 -18.17
CA LEU A 131 2.69 0.02 -17.10
C LEU A 131 3.66 -0.25 -15.92
N TRP A 132 4.86 -0.76 -16.19
CA TRP A 132 5.84 -1.05 -15.15
C TRP A 132 6.42 0.20 -14.50
N GLN A 133 6.56 1.29 -15.24
CA GLN A 133 6.93 2.59 -14.67
C GLN A 133 5.87 3.08 -13.68
N ALA A 134 4.59 2.97 -14.00
CA ALA A 134 3.51 3.36 -13.10
C ALA A 134 3.48 2.49 -11.84
N ILE A 135 3.61 1.16 -11.98
CA ILE A 135 3.67 0.21 -10.86
C ILE A 135 4.86 0.53 -9.94
N ASN A 136 6.06 0.72 -10.51
CA ASN A 136 7.25 1.01 -9.73
C ASN A 136 7.17 2.37 -9.03
N ALA A 137 6.58 3.38 -9.67
CA ALA A 137 6.36 4.70 -9.06
C ALA A 137 5.43 4.59 -7.83
N ALA A 138 4.38 3.79 -7.90
CA ALA A 138 3.47 3.55 -6.77
C ALA A 138 4.19 2.85 -5.61
N ASN A 139 4.97 1.81 -5.89
CA ASN A 139 5.77 1.10 -4.88
C ASN A 139 6.80 2.03 -4.22
N ASP A 140 7.50 2.83 -5.02
CA ASP A 140 8.49 3.79 -4.53
C ASP A 140 7.85 4.83 -3.60
N ARG A 141 6.67 5.33 -3.98
CA ARG A 141 5.94 6.31 -3.15
C ARG A 141 5.56 5.74 -1.79
N VAL A 142 5.16 4.47 -1.71
CA VAL A 142 4.88 3.80 -0.42
C VAL A 142 6.13 3.82 0.47
N LEU A 143 7.29 3.46 -0.07
CA LEU A 143 8.55 3.48 0.69
C LEU A 143 8.92 4.91 1.12
N ASP A 144 8.71 5.91 0.26
CA ASP A 144 8.96 7.32 0.58
C ASP A 144 8.09 7.80 1.74
N ILE A 145 6.79 7.48 1.72
CA ILE A 145 5.86 7.83 2.81
C ILE A 145 6.31 7.22 4.14
N LEU A 146 6.73 5.95 4.13
CA LEU A 146 7.24 5.28 5.34
C LEU A 146 8.51 5.95 5.87
N VAL A 147 9.39 6.44 5.00
CA VAL A 147 10.60 7.19 5.40
C VAL A 147 10.22 8.58 5.90
N GLU A 148 9.38 9.32 5.20
CA GLU A 148 8.95 10.67 5.54
C GLU A 148 8.31 10.75 6.94
N ASP A 149 7.55 9.73 7.31
CA ASP A 149 6.86 9.67 8.61
C ASP A 149 7.63 8.80 9.65
N GLY A 150 8.90 8.46 9.38
CA GLY A 150 9.83 7.85 10.33
C GLY A 150 9.52 6.39 10.70
N MET A 151 8.80 5.66 9.86
CA MET A 151 8.59 4.22 10.03
C MET A 151 9.69 3.36 9.41
N LEU A 152 10.35 3.86 8.39
CA LEU A 152 11.43 3.19 7.66
C LEU A 152 12.67 4.08 7.67
N ALA A 153 13.82 3.52 8.03
CA ALA A 153 15.08 4.26 7.93
C ALA A 153 15.50 4.42 6.46
N PRO A 154 16.08 5.58 6.06
CA PRO A 154 16.53 5.81 4.69
C PRO A 154 17.51 4.75 4.18
N GLU A 155 18.34 4.19 5.06
CA GLU A 155 19.30 3.12 4.76
C GLU A 155 18.56 1.83 4.37
N HIS A 156 17.49 1.48 5.10
CA HIS A 156 16.67 0.31 4.79
C HIS A 156 15.93 0.48 3.46
N ARG A 157 15.43 1.69 3.16
CA ARG A 157 14.88 1.99 1.84
C ARG A 157 15.89 1.73 0.71
N LYS A 158 17.15 2.15 0.89
CA LYS A 158 18.22 1.88 -0.08
C LYS A 158 18.49 0.38 -0.23
N LEU A 159 18.48 -0.38 0.86
CA LEU A 159 18.65 -1.84 0.79
C LEU A 159 17.50 -2.50 0.01
N ILE A 160 16.25 -2.14 0.29
CA ILE A 160 15.08 -2.66 -0.44
C ILE A 160 15.20 -2.37 -1.94
N LYS A 161 15.56 -1.12 -2.30
CA LYS A 161 15.78 -0.74 -3.71
C LYS A 161 16.99 -1.42 -4.32
N GLY A 162 18.00 -1.73 -3.51
CA GLY A 162 19.25 -2.40 -3.93
C GLY A 162 19.05 -3.85 -4.42
N HIS A 163 17.91 -4.49 -4.13
CA HIS A 163 17.56 -5.79 -4.74
C HIS A 163 17.36 -5.70 -6.25
N GLY A 164 17.09 -4.49 -6.79
CA GLY A 164 17.08 -4.24 -8.23
C GLY A 164 15.93 -4.87 -9.00
N TRP A 165 14.85 -5.28 -8.32
CA TRP A 165 13.69 -5.86 -8.99
C TRP A 165 12.98 -4.83 -9.88
N ALA A 166 12.90 -5.16 -11.17
CA ALA A 166 12.25 -4.31 -12.17
C ALA A 166 10.73 -4.55 -12.22
N TYR A 167 10.29 -5.75 -11.83
CA TYR A 167 8.90 -6.24 -11.98
C TYR A 167 8.27 -6.61 -10.63
N TYR A 168 8.55 -5.83 -9.58
CA TYR A 168 8.03 -6.11 -8.26
C TYR A 168 6.56 -5.74 -8.13
N VAL A 169 5.72 -6.71 -7.73
CA VAL A 169 4.39 -6.50 -7.16
C VAL A 169 4.23 -7.40 -5.93
N PRO A 170 3.40 -7.05 -4.95
CA PRO A 170 3.10 -7.94 -3.85
C PRO A 170 2.36 -9.19 -4.38
N LEU A 171 2.83 -10.36 -3.99
CA LEU A 171 2.22 -11.65 -4.34
C LEU A 171 1.81 -12.35 -3.04
N CYS A 172 0.81 -11.81 -2.33
CA CYS A 172 0.35 -12.31 -1.05
C CYS A 172 -0.92 -13.16 -1.20
N ASP A 173 -1.14 -14.07 -0.23
CA ASP A 173 -2.39 -14.84 -0.10
C ASP A 173 -3.34 -14.24 0.94
N TYR A 174 -3.10 -13.03 1.41
CA TYR A 174 -3.92 -12.47 2.46
C TYR A 174 -5.37 -12.36 2.03
N ASP A 175 -6.23 -13.08 2.77
CA ASP A 175 -7.66 -12.91 2.81
C ASP A 175 -8.01 -11.56 3.46
N TYR A 176 -7.77 -10.45 2.77
CA TYR A 176 -8.63 -9.31 2.96
C TYR A 176 -9.89 -9.64 2.15
N ASN A 177 -10.93 -10.07 2.84
CA ASN A 177 -12.22 -10.38 2.27
C ASN A 177 -12.88 -9.08 1.77
N PHE A 178 -12.48 -8.64 0.58
CA PHE A 178 -13.29 -7.73 -0.24
C PHE A 178 -14.21 -8.53 -1.16
N GLU A 179 -14.59 -9.71 -0.74
CA GLU A 179 -15.62 -10.51 -1.37
C GLU A 179 -16.89 -10.30 -0.55
N ASP A 180 -18.00 -10.04 -1.23
CA ASP A 180 -19.30 -10.11 -0.59
C ASP A 180 -19.58 -11.56 -0.12
N SER A 181 -20.68 -11.77 0.58
CA SER A 181 -21.09 -13.11 1.07
C SER A 181 -21.29 -14.14 -0.06
N GLU A 182 -21.21 -13.71 -1.32
CA GLU A 182 -21.39 -14.54 -2.53
C GLU A 182 -20.04 -14.74 -3.28
N GLY A 183 -18.91 -14.16 -2.77
CA GLY A 183 -17.59 -14.31 -3.38
C GLY A 183 -17.32 -13.37 -4.55
N ASN A 184 -18.15 -12.32 -4.75
CA ASN A 184 -17.91 -11.33 -5.79
C ASN A 184 -16.99 -10.24 -5.27
N PRO A 185 -15.99 -9.78 -6.06
CA PRO A 185 -15.16 -8.65 -5.66
C PRO A 185 -16.02 -7.40 -5.52
N GLN A 186 -16.08 -6.85 -4.31
CA GLN A 186 -16.74 -5.56 -4.09
C GLN A 186 -15.91 -4.44 -4.70
N ALA A 187 -16.58 -3.54 -5.40
CA ALA A 187 -15.97 -2.30 -5.85
C ALA A 187 -15.52 -1.50 -4.62
N PHE A 188 -14.28 -1.02 -4.65
CA PHE A 188 -13.67 -0.25 -3.58
C PHE A 188 -14.44 1.07 -3.39
N ASP A 189 -15.33 1.14 -2.41
CA ASP A 189 -15.97 2.40 -2.02
C ASP A 189 -15.08 3.14 -1.02
N ALA A 190 -14.85 4.43 -1.27
CA ALA A 190 -14.07 5.28 -0.36
C ALA A 190 -14.67 5.34 1.05
N THR A 191 -15.96 5.11 1.22
CA THR A 191 -16.63 4.99 2.52
C THR A 191 -16.20 3.75 3.29
N GLU A 192 -15.96 2.63 2.63
CA GLU A 192 -15.49 1.39 3.27
C GLU A 192 -14.04 1.51 3.77
N ILE A 193 -13.22 2.40 3.16
CA ILE A 193 -11.90 2.74 3.69
C ILE A 193 -12.02 3.34 5.09
N TYR A 194 -13.05 4.12 5.37
CA TYR A 194 -13.25 4.72 6.70
C TYR A 194 -13.70 3.71 7.74
N ASP A 195 -14.59 2.77 7.37
CA ASP A 195 -14.99 1.67 8.25
C ASP A 195 -13.80 0.74 8.53
N PHE A 196 -12.98 0.47 7.50
CA PHE A 196 -11.71 -0.24 7.64
C PHE A 196 -10.69 0.53 8.53
N MET A 197 -10.68 1.86 8.49
CA MET A 197 -9.84 2.68 9.38
C MET A 197 -10.30 2.62 10.84
N ASP A 198 -11.60 2.49 11.11
CA ASP A 198 -12.15 2.32 12.45
C ASP A 198 -11.90 0.90 13.01
N GLU A 199 -11.86 -0.13 12.17
CA GLU A 199 -11.50 -1.49 12.56
C GLU A 199 -10.00 -1.66 12.81
N ILE A 200 -9.12 -0.84 12.20
CA ILE A 200 -7.67 -0.84 12.46
C ILE A 200 -7.39 -0.15 13.80
N ARG A 201 -7.88 -0.73 14.88
CA ARG A 201 -7.56 -0.32 16.26
C ARG A 201 -6.14 -0.77 16.62
N GLY A 202 -5.18 0.06 16.30
CA GLY A 202 -3.83 -0.12 16.80
C GLY A 202 -2.73 0.02 15.74
N PRO A 203 -1.46 0.19 16.19
CA PRO A 203 -0.33 0.33 15.30
C PRO A 203 0.03 -1.00 14.67
N ARG A 204 0.00 -1.06 13.36
CA ARG A 204 0.64 -2.16 12.65
C ARG A 204 2.16 -1.96 12.70
N PRO A 205 2.93 -2.92 13.19
CA PRO A 205 4.38 -2.86 13.08
C PRO A 205 4.79 -2.87 11.62
N LEU A 206 5.95 -2.29 11.30
CA LEU A 206 6.45 -2.17 9.92
C LEU A 206 6.42 -3.50 9.16
N ARG A 207 6.73 -4.62 9.83
CA ARG A 207 6.68 -5.97 9.25
C ARG A 207 5.28 -6.44 8.82
N GLN A 208 4.21 -5.78 9.29
CA GLN A 208 2.83 -6.04 8.82
C GLN A 208 2.48 -5.20 7.59
N VAL A 209 3.26 -4.16 7.31
CA VAL A 209 3.10 -3.29 6.15
C VAL A 209 4.02 -3.72 5.02
N LEU A 210 5.27 -4.07 5.37
CA LEU A 210 6.28 -4.61 4.44
C LEU A 210 6.55 -6.06 4.83
N HIS A 211 6.22 -6.97 3.94
CA HIS A 211 6.50 -8.39 4.09
C HIS A 211 7.74 -8.77 3.30
N GLU A 212 8.56 -9.64 3.89
CA GLU A 212 9.61 -10.32 3.16
C GLU A 212 8.98 -11.24 2.10
N ALA A 213 9.61 -11.34 0.93
CA ALA A 213 9.10 -12.18 -0.13
C ALA A 213 9.30 -13.66 0.24
N GLU A 214 8.21 -14.33 0.54
CA GLU A 214 8.21 -15.78 0.78
C GLU A 214 7.93 -16.53 -0.51
N GLY A 215 8.45 -17.75 -0.61
CA GLY A 215 8.21 -18.62 -1.76
C GLY A 215 6.76 -19.10 -1.78
N ARG A 216 6.20 -19.19 -2.99
CA ARG A 216 4.88 -19.77 -3.25
C ARG A 216 4.85 -20.45 -4.62
N THR A 217 4.03 -21.45 -4.78
CA THR A 217 3.88 -22.19 -6.02
C THR A 217 2.49 -22.05 -6.66
N ASN A 218 1.54 -21.45 -5.94
CA ASN A 218 0.19 -21.19 -6.44
C ASN A 218 0.10 -19.81 -7.11
N LYS A 219 -0.82 -19.66 -8.07
CA LYS A 219 -1.16 -18.36 -8.64
C LYS A 219 -1.66 -17.41 -7.54
N PRO A 220 -1.03 -16.24 -7.33
CA PRO A 220 -1.49 -15.27 -6.36
C PRO A 220 -2.81 -14.63 -6.80
N ARG A 221 -3.50 -14.03 -5.84
CA ARG A 221 -4.64 -13.14 -6.13
C ARG A 221 -4.16 -11.87 -6.84
N ASN A 222 -5.11 -11.04 -7.29
CA ASN A 222 -4.83 -9.82 -8.03
C ASN A 222 -3.78 -8.94 -7.34
N PRO A 223 -2.55 -8.83 -7.88
CA PRO A 223 -1.46 -8.08 -7.25
C PRO A 223 -1.70 -6.56 -7.25
N VAL A 224 -2.49 -6.04 -8.19
CA VAL A 224 -2.82 -4.61 -8.24
C VAL A 224 -3.75 -4.25 -7.09
N ALA A 225 -4.76 -5.08 -6.80
CA ALA A 225 -5.60 -4.89 -5.61
C ALA A 225 -4.78 -4.97 -4.31
N GLN A 226 -3.80 -5.88 -4.25
CA GLN A 226 -2.88 -5.96 -3.10
C GLN A 226 -2.00 -4.71 -2.96
N MET A 227 -1.52 -4.14 -4.07
CA MET A 227 -0.78 -2.87 -4.05
C MET A 227 -1.61 -1.73 -3.47
N VAL A 228 -2.89 -1.64 -3.84
CA VAL A 228 -3.83 -0.64 -3.29
C VAL A 228 -3.93 -0.81 -1.76
N ASN A 229 -4.19 -2.03 -1.29
CA ASN A 229 -4.35 -2.33 0.13
C ASN A 229 -3.06 -2.05 0.93
N ILE A 230 -1.91 -2.46 0.42
CA ILE A 230 -0.61 -2.22 1.05
C ILE A 230 -0.31 -0.72 1.09
N GLY A 231 -0.55 0.00 -0.02
CA GLY A 231 -0.30 1.44 -0.10
C GLY A 231 -1.15 2.23 0.89
N ILE A 232 -2.46 1.96 0.94
CA ILE A 232 -3.37 2.61 1.88
C ILE A 232 -2.99 2.24 3.33
N GLY A 233 -2.74 0.96 3.60
CA GLY A 233 -2.32 0.51 4.93
C GLY A 233 -1.01 1.16 5.39
N ALA A 234 -0.05 1.33 4.47
CA ALA A 234 1.22 2.02 4.74
C ALA A 234 0.99 3.50 5.09
N ILE A 235 0.12 4.20 4.34
CA ILE A 235 -0.21 5.61 4.60
C ILE A 235 -0.85 5.76 5.99
N ILE A 236 -1.83 4.92 6.32
CA ILE A 236 -2.50 4.95 7.62
C ILE A 236 -1.48 4.72 8.74
N ALA A 237 -0.64 3.69 8.62
CA ALA A 237 0.37 3.36 9.60
C ALA A 237 1.39 4.50 9.78
N ALA A 238 1.85 5.10 8.67
CA ALA A 238 2.81 6.20 8.67
C ALA A 238 2.25 7.44 9.36
N LYS A 239 1.03 7.88 9.02
CA LYS A 239 0.40 9.04 9.65
C LYS A 239 0.11 8.82 11.13
N THR A 240 -0.30 7.61 11.51
CA THR A 240 -0.47 7.22 12.92
C THR A 240 0.86 7.23 13.66
N ASN A 241 1.95 6.76 13.04
CA ASN A 241 3.29 6.77 13.65
C ASN A 241 3.75 8.20 13.96
N ARG A 242 3.49 9.15 13.07
CA ARG A 242 3.82 10.56 13.30
C ARG A 242 3.13 11.14 14.54
N ALA A 243 1.84 10.84 14.74
CA ALA A 243 1.14 11.24 15.96
C ALA A 243 1.73 10.61 17.22
N ARG A 244 2.18 9.35 17.14
CA ARG A 244 2.86 8.66 18.27
C ARG A 244 4.21 9.25 18.58
N GLN A 245 5.01 9.59 17.57
CA GLN A 245 6.29 10.24 17.77
C GLN A 245 6.10 11.59 18.50
N ALA A 246 5.03 12.34 18.18
CA ALA A 246 4.70 13.55 18.92
C ALA A 246 4.37 13.26 20.39
N ALA A 247 3.65 12.16 20.68
CA ALA A 247 3.35 11.76 22.05
C ALA A 247 4.61 11.36 22.85
N LEU A 248 5.59 10.71 22.19
CA LEU A 248 6.83 10.28 22.85
C LEU A 248 7.80 11.45 23.11
N ARG A 249 7.66 12.57 22.43
CA ARG A 249 8.51 13.75 22.57
C ARG A 249 7.93 14.79 23.54
N LEU A 250 6.68 14.65 23.95
CA LEU A 250 5.99 15.46 24.95
C LEU A 250 6.50 15.16 26.38
#